data_89919e8088bd13d762ec73396ca3dba5
#
_entry.id   89919e8088bd13d762ec73396ca3dba5
#
_cell.length_a   1.000
_cell.length_b   1.000
_cell.length_c   1.000
_cell.angle_alpha   90.00
_cell.angle_beta   90.00
_cell.angle_gamma   90.00
#
_symmetry.space_group_name_H-M   'P 1'
#
loop_
_entity.id
_entity.type
_entity.pdbx_description
1 polymer ?
#
loop_
_entity_poly.entity_id
_entity_poly.type
_entity_poly.pdbx_seq_one_letter_code
_entity_poly.pdbx_strand_id
1 'polypeptide(L)'
;MKLLLSTKGGVLVREMLLSGDLFGYTTEIAVVEAEYVLCRKLGWSEGTRKIKELMLSGFIQTEDISPLCEQAAKYKCERTIALPDCFTLALAKTMAIPALFARRKLELAKEIEESPFDVEVFFLEDFI
;
A
#
# COMPACT_ATOMS: atom_id res chain seq x y z
N MET A 1 2.16 -6.95 0.25
CA MET A 1 0.90 -7.57 -0.23
C MET A 1 0.58 -8.87 0.51
N LYS A 2 0.58 -8.81 1.82
CA LYS A 2 0.29 -9.99 2.66
C LYS A 2 -1.11 -10.57 2.44
N LEU A 3 -2.10 -9.71 2.13
CA LEU A 3 -3.45 -10.14 1.83
C LEU A 3 -3.50 -11.21 0.73
N LEU A 4 -2.73 -11.00 -0.34
CA LEU A 4 -2.73 -11.87 -1.51
C LEU A 4 -1.92 -13.15 -1.31
N LEU A 5 -1.07 -13.21 -0.28
CA LEU A 5 -0.24 -14.36 0.05
C LEU A 5 -0.85 -15.21 1.18
N SER A 6 -2.06 -14.88 1.63
CA SER A 6 -2.75 -15.61 2.69
C SER A 6 -1.93 -15.75 3.97
N THR A 7 -1.10 -14.74 4.27
CA THR A 7 -0.38 -14.67 5.54
C THR A 7 -1.34 -14.24 6.65
N LYS A 8 -0.92 -14.37 7.91
CA LYS A 8 -1.73 -13.97 9.07
C LYS A 8 -2.23 -12.52 8.95
N GLY A 9 -1.34 -11.59 8.57
CA GLY A 9 -1.72 -10.19 8.36
C GLY A 9 -2.67 -9.99 7.20
N GLY A 10 -2.45 -10.74 6.10
CA GLY A 10 -3.33 -10.71 4.94
C GLY A 10 -4.73 -11.22 5.25
N VAL A 11 -4.83 -12.29 6.05
CA VAL A 11 -6.13 -12.82 6.49
C VAL A 11 -6.89 -11.78 7.31
N LEU A 12 -6.23 -11.09 8.23
CA LEU A 12 -6.87 -10.06 9.04
C LEU A 12 -7.43 -8.93 8.17
N VAL A 13 -6.65 -8.40 7.24
CA VAL A 13 -7.10 -7.34 6.34
C VAL A 13 -8.26 -7.82 5.47
N ARG A 14 -8.18 -9.04 4.95
CA ARG A 14 -9.25 -9.63 4.15
C ARG A 14 -10.55 -9.72 4.93
N GLU A 15 -10.50 -10.17 6.19
CA GLU A 15 -11.67 -10.26 7.04
C GLU A 15 -12.30 -8.89 7.30
N MET A 16 -11.47 -7.88 7.56
CA MET A 16 -11.95 -6.51 7.78
C MET A 16 -12.60 -5.92 6.52
N LEU A 17 -12.05 -6.21 5.34
CA LEU A 17 -12.65 -5.79 4.07
C LEU A 17 -13.99 -6.48 3.82
N LEU A 18 -14.06 -7.80 4.07
CA LEU A 18 -15.28 -8.58 3.86
C LEU A 18 -16.40 -8.18 4.82
N SER A 19 -16.07 -7.80 6.05
CA SER A 19 -17.06 -7.36 7.04
C SER A 19 -17.56 -5.94 6.81
N GLY A 20 -16.92 -5.18 5.90
CA GLY A 20 -17.25 -3.78 5.66
C GLY A 20 -16.60 -2.81 6.65
N ASP A 21 -15.78 -3.30 7.57
CA ASP A 21 -15.08 -2.46 8.54
C ASP A 21 -13.91 -1.69 7.94
N LEU A 22 -13.47 -2.09 6.74
CA LEU A 22 -12.35 -1.49 6.06
C LEU A 22 -12.65 -1.38 4.56
N PHE A 23 -12.43 -0.19 4.00
CA PHE A 23 -12.44 0.04 2.56
C PHE A 23 -11.10 0.64 2.17
N GLY A 24 -10.46 0.08 1.13
CA GLY A 24 -9.11 0.45 0.74
C GLY A 24 -9.04 1.30 -0.52
N TYR A 25 -8.03 2.16 -0.56
CA TYR A 25 -7.64 2.91 -1.75
C TYR A 25 -6.20 2.56 -2.09
N THR A 26 -5.89 2.49 -3.37
CA THR A 26 -4.53 2.21 -3.84
C THR A 26 -4.22 3.03 -5.10
N THR A 27 -2.98 2.98 -5.54
CA THR A 27 -2.55 3.61 -6.79
C THR A 27 -2.15 2.55 -7.80
N GLU A 28 -2.11 2.92 -9.08
CA GLU A 28 -1.62 2.04 -10.14
C GLU A 28 -0.18 1.61 -9.89
N ILE A 29 0.65 2.49 -9.29
CA ILE A 29 2.04 2.16 -8.96
C ILE A 29 2.11 1.08 -7.90
N ALA A 30 1.26 1.15 -6.87
CA ALA A 30 1.18 0.11 -5.84
C ALA A 30 0.69 -1.22 -6.43
N VAL A 31 -0.24 -1.18 -7.37
CA VAL A 31 -0.71 -2.39 -8.06
C VAL A 31 0.42 -3.02 -8.89
N VAL A 32 1.18 -2.22 -9.62
CA VAL A 32 2.34 -2.71 -10.37
C VAL A 32 3.36 -3.37 -9.44
N GLU A 33 3.65 -2.73 -8.31
CA GLU A 33 4.56 -3.31 -7.31
C GLU A 33 4.04 -4.65 -6.80
N ALA A 34 2.77 -4.73 -6.48
CA ALA A 34 2.15 -5.98 -6.04
C ALA A 34 2.24 -7.07 -7.10
N GLU A 35 2.00 -6.74 -8.36
CA GLU A 35 2.07 -7.70 -9.46
C GLU A 35 3.48 -8.29 -9.62
N TYR A 36 4.52 -7.45 -9.63
CA TYR A 36 5.86 -8.00 -9.83
C TYR A 36 6.36 -8.77 -8.61
N VAL A 37 5.99 -8.36 -7.41
CA VAL A 37 6.35 -9.09 -6.19
C VAL A 37 5.71 -10.48 -6.19
N LEU A 38 4.41 -10.55 -6.51
CA LEU A 38 3.71 -11.84 -6.60
C LEU A 38 4.22 -12.69 -7.75
N CYS A 39 4.56 -12.07 -8.88
CA CYS A 39 5.17 -12.76 -10.01
C CYS A 39 6.46 -13.48 -9.60
N ARG A 40 7.32 -12.80 -8.85
CA ARG A 40 8.57 -13.39 -8.37
C ARG A 40 8.36 -14.56 -7.41
N LYS A 41 7.26 -14.54 -6.66
CA LYS A 41 6.95 -15.59 -5.68
C LYS A 41 6.12 -16.74 -6.24
N LEU A 42 5.15 -16.44 -7.11
CA LEU A 42 4.13 -17.39 -7.54
C LEU A 42 4.15 -17.66 -9.05
N GLY A 43 4.94 -16.92 -9.81
CA GLY A 43 4.88 -16.92 -11.27
C GLY A 43 3.87 -15.92 -11.80
N TRP A 44 4.01 -15.57 -13.07
CA TRP A 44 3.20 -14.52 -13.71
C TRP A 44 1.70 -14.85 -13.72
N SER A 45 1.36 -16.06 -14.13
CA SER A 45 -0.04 -16.47 -14.25
C SER A 45 -0.80 -16.39 -12.92
N GLU A 46 -0.24 -16.97 -11.88
CA GLU A 46 -0.87 -17.00 -10.55
C GLU A 46 -0.86 -15.62 -9.90
N GLY A 47 0.24 -14.89 -10.03
CA GLY A 47 0.35 -13.54 -9.47
C GLY A 47 -0.67 -12.58 -10.06
N THR A 48 -0.80 -12.55 -11.39
CA THR A 48 -1.78 -11.69 -12.06
C THR A 48 -3.21 -12.10 -11.76
N ARG A 49 -3.49 -13.40 -11.61
CA ARG A 49 -4.80 -13.90 -11.25
C ARG A 49 -5.24 -13.35 -9.89
N LYS A 50 -4.36 -13.40 -8.90
CA LYS A 50 -4.63 -12.88 -7.54
C LYS A 50 -4.88 -11.38 -7.53
N ILE A 51 -4.10 -10.62 -8.29
CA ILE A 51 -4.29 -9.17 -8.41
C ILE A 51 -5.65 -8.86 -9.04
N LYS A 52 -6.01 -9.55 -10.11
CA LYS A 52 -7.32 -9.36 -10.77
C LYS A 52 -8.49 -9.68 -9.84
N GLU A 53 -8.39 -10.76 -9.08
CA GLU A 53 -9.41 -11.11 -8.09
C GLU A 53 -9.60 -9.99 -7.06
N LEU A 54 -8.50 -9.45 -6.54
CA LEU A 54 -8.56 -8.36 -5.57
C LEU A 54 -9.20 -7.10 -6.18
N MET A 55 -8.80 -6.73 -7.38
CA MET A 55 -9.34 -5.53 -8.05
C MET A 55 -10.83 -5.69 -8.39
N LEU A 56 -11.26 -6.89 -8.74
CA LEU A 56 -12.68 -7.16 -9.05
C LEU A 56 -13.56 -7.30 -7.81
N SER A 57 -12.98 -7.43 -6.63
CA SER A 57 -13.72 -7.60 -5.38
C SER A 57 -14.56 -6.38 -4.99
N GLY A 58 -14.17 -5.20 -5.43
CA GLY A 58 -14.82 -3.94 -5.06
C GLY A 58 -14.42 -3.40 -3.69
N PHE A 59 -13.56 -4.10 -2.95
CA PHE A 59 -13.10 -3.67 -1.62
C PHE A 59 -11.94 -2.68 -1.66
N ILE A 60 -11.27 -2.56 -2.80
CA ILE A 60 -10.16 -1.65 -3.00
C ILE A 60 -10.40 -0.88 -4.29
N GLN A 61 -10.33 0.44 -4.20
CA GLN A 61 -10.47 1.33 -5.34
C GLN A 61 -9.10 1.85 -5.77
N THR A 62 -8.80 1.77 -7.05
CA THR A 62 -7.57 2.34 -7.62
C THR A 62 -7.79 3.79 -7.97
N GLU A 63 -6.95 4.66 -7.43
CA GLU A 63 -6.98 6.10 -7.70
C GLU A 63 -5.92 6.48 -8.74
N ASP A 64 -6.26 7.46 -9.58
CA ASP A 64 -5.35 7.99 -10.58
C ASP A 64 -4.13 8.65 -9.94
N ILE A 65 -2.94 8.42 -10.47
CA ILE A 65 -1.70 8.97 -9.93
C ILE A 65 -1.43 10.40 -10.37
N SER A 66 -2.02 10.86 -11.47
CA SER A 66 -1.73 12.20 -12.01
C SER A 66 -1.87 13.32 -10.98
N PRO A 67 -2.94 13.39 -10.19
CA PRO A 67 -3.07 14.42 -9.15
C PRO A 67 -2.08 14.28 -7.99
N LEU A 68 -1.41 13.12 -7.88
CA LEU A 68 -0.51 12.81 -6.77
C LEU A 68 0.96 13.08 -7.08
N CYS A 69 1.29 13.29 -8.36
CA CYS A 69 2.68 13.34 -8.81
C CYS A 69 3.49 14.45 -8.13
N GLU A 70 2.94 15.64 -7.99
CA GLU A 70 3.65 16.76 -7.35
C GLU A 70 3.96 16.47 -5.88
N GLN A 71 2.97 15.99 -5.13
CA GLN A 71 3.17 15.67 -3.72
C GLN A 71 4.11 14.48 -3.54
N ALA A 72 4.01 13.47 -4.40
CA ALA A 72 4.93 12.33 -4.37
C ALA A 72 6.38 12.76 -4.65
N ALA A 73 6.55 13.65 -5.63
CA ALA A 73 7.87 14.21 -5.94
C ALA A 73 8.45 14.99 -4.76
N LYS A 74 7.61 15.75 -4.06
CA LYS A 74 8.03 16.49 -2.87
C LYS A 74 8.48 15.54 -1.76
N TYR A 75 7.74 14.48 -1.49
CA TYR A 75 8.17 13.46 -0.53
C TYR A 75 9.50 12.82 -0.93
N LYS A 76 9.65 12.47 -2.20
CA LYS A 76 10.90 11.87 -2.69
C LYS A 76 12.08 12.83 -2.60
N CYS A 77 11.85 14.11 -2.83
CA CYS A 77 12.87 15.15 -2.70
C CYS A 77 13.36 15.29 -1.25
N GLU A 78 12.45 15.27 -0.31
CA GLU A 78 12.72 15.58 1.10
C GLU A 78 13.05 14.35 1.95
N ARG A 79 12.72 13.14 1.48
CA ARG A 79 12.80 11.92 2.27
C ARG A 79 13.52 10.79 1.55
N THR A 80 14.18 9.94 2.32
CA THR A 80 14.90 8.76 1.81
C THR A 80 13.98 7.53 1.91
N ILE A 81 12.98 7.48 1.04
CA ILE A 81 12.02 6.37 0.94
C ILE A 81 11.83 5.97 -0.52
N ALA A 82 11.30 4.77 -0.75
CA ALA A 82 11.06 4.26 -2.09
C ALA A 82 9.96 5.08 -2.80
N LEU A 83 10.07 5.22 -4.11
CA LEU A 83 9.10 5.98 -4.90
C LEU A 83 7.65 5.48 -4.74
N PRO A 84 7.36 4.17 -4.77
CA PRO A 84 5.99 3.71 -4.53
C PRO A 84 5.42 4.15 -3.18
N ASP A 85 6.25 4.20 -2.14
CA ASP A 85 5.84 4.66 -0.81
C ASP A 85 5.49 6.15 -0.82
N CYS A 86 6.18 6.94 -1.63
CA CYS A 86 5.87 8.37 -1.82
C CYS A 86 4.45 8.56 -2.40
N PHE A 87 4.05 7.73 -3.35
CA PHE A 87 2.71 7.77 -3.92
C PHE A 87 1.64 7.31 -2.92
N THR A 88 1.94 6.31 -2.11
CA THR A 88 1.04 5.87 -1.05
C THR A 88 0.79 6.98 -0.04
N LEU A 89 1.84 7.67 0.40
CA LEU A 89 1.72 8.79 1.31
C LEU A 89 0.98 9.99 0.67
N ALA A 90 1.25 10.27 -0.60
CA ALA A 90 0.57 11.34 -1.32
C ALA A 90 -0.94 11.07 -1.45
N LEU A 91 -1.32 9.83 -1.71
CA LEU A 91 -2.72 9.43 -1.76
C LEU A 91 -3.39 9.60 -0.40
N ALA A 92 -2.75 9.13 0.66
CA ALA A 92 -3.25 9.25 2.03
C ALA A 92 -3.46 10.73 2.41
N LYS A 93 -2.50 11.59 2.07
CA LYS A 93 -2.60 13.02 2.33
C LYS A 93 -3.77 13.65 1.57
N THR A 94 -3.88 13.36 0.28
CA THR A 94 -4.92 13.92 -0.57
C THR A 94 -6.32 13.53 -0.11
N MET A 95 -6.49 12.30 0.34
CA MET A 95 -7.78 11.79 0.81
C MET A 95 -8.02 12.01 2.30
N ALA A 96 -7.04 12.54 3.02
CA ALA A 96 -7.10 12.74 4.47
C ALA A 96 -7.42 11.44 5.23
N ILE A 97 -6.77 10.36 4.84
CA ILE A 97 -6.89 9.04 5.45
C ILE A 97 -5.51 8.52 5.84
N PRO A 98 -5.43 7.55 6.77
CA PRO A 98 -4.14 6.95 7.13
C PRO A 98 -3.53 6.15 5.98
N ALA A 99 -2.21 6.09 5.95
CA ALA A 99 -1.46 5.20 5.06
C ALA A 99 -1.19 3.88 5.79
N LEU A 100 -1.34 2.75 5.10
CA LEU A 100 -1.09 1.43 5.64
C LEU A 100 0.01 0.75 4.83
N PHE A 101 1.08 0.37 5.50
CA PHE A 101 2.18 -0.39 4.92
C PHE A 101 2.21 -1.79 5.52
N ALA A 102 2.64 -2.77 4.74
CA ALA A 102 2.68 -4.16 5.20
C ALA A 102 3.70 -4.36 6.34
N ARG A 103 4.87 -3.77 6.20
CA ARG A 103 5.99 -3.91 7.15
C ARG A 103 6.73 -2.60 7.34
N ARG A 104 7.42 -2.50 8.49
CA ARG A 104 8.41 -1.44 8.71
C ARG A 104 9.66 -1.74 7.90
N LYS A 105 9.76 -1.13 6.71
CA LYS A 105 11.01 -1.10 5.97
C LYS A 105 11.97 -0.20 6.73
N LEU A 106 13.26 -0.54 6.72
CA LEU A 106 14.26 0.20 7.48
C LEU A 106 14.27 1.70 7.17
N GLU A 107 14.27 2.06 5.90
CA GLU A 107 14.29 3.46 5.47
C GLU A 107 13.05 4.22 5.92
N LEU A 108 11.87 3.61 5.77
CA LEU A 108 10.61 4.23 6.16
C LEU A 108 10.53 4.42 7.67
N ALA A 109 10.89 3.39 8.44
CA ALA A 109 10.88 3.46 9.90
C ALA A 109 11.83 4.55 10.40
N LYS A 110 13.02 4.64 9.82
CA LYS A 110 14.01 5.66 10.17
C LYS A 110 13.49 7.07 9.90
N GLU A 111 12.87 7.29 8.74
CA GLU A 111 12.31 8.59 8.39
C GLU A 111 11.19 9.01 9.35
N ILE A 112 10.32 8.08 9.73
CA ILE A 112 9.25 8.36 10.70
C ILE A 112 9.82 8.73 12.06
N GLU A 113 10.85 8.02 12.51
CA GLU A 113 11.49 8.28 13.79
C GLU A 113 12.17 9.66 13.82
N GLU A 114 12.91 10.01 12.77
CA GLU A 114 13.64 11.28 12.69
C GLU A 114 12.73 12.48 12.44
N SER A 115 11.70 12.31 11.60
CA SER A 115 10.78 13.39 11.24
C SER A 115 9.46 12.78 10.78
N PRO A 116 8.47 12.67 11.67
CA PRO A 116 7.17 12.10 11.32
C PRO A 116 6.53 12.77 10.10
N PHE A 117 5.76 12.01 9.33
CA PHE A 117 5.04 12.55 8.17
C PHE A 117 3.80 13.31 8.62
N ASP A 118 3.29 14.15 7.74
CA ASP A 118 2.05 14.89 7.92
C ASP A 118 0.78 14.06 7.66
N VAL A 119 0.94 12.75 7.51
CA VAL A 119 -0.14 11.78 7.44
C VAL A 119 0.08 10.73 8.52
N GLU A 120 -1.00 10.17 9.02
CA GLU A 120 -0.94 9.06 9.97
C GLU A 120 -0.50 7.79 9.24
N VAL A 121 0.47 7.09 9.80
CA VAL A 121 1.04 5.88 9.19
C VAL A 121 0.85 4.70 10.12
N PHE A 122 0.26 3.63 9.60
CA PHE A 122 0.11 2.36 10.29
C PHE A 122 0.90 1.26 9.57
N PHE A 123 1.34 0.29 10.34
CA PHE A 123 1.98 -0.92 9.81
C PHE A 123 1.11 -2.12 10.13
N LEU A 124 0.81 -2.91 9.10
CA LEU A 124 -0.04 -4.09 9.26
C LEU A 124 0.53 -5.06 10.31
N GLU A 125 1.85 -5.21 10.38
CA GLU A 125 2.50 -6.09 11.34
C GLU A 125 2.26 -5.71 12.81
N ASP A 126 1.85 -4.48 13.08
CA ASP A 126 1.53 -4.02 14.43
C ASP A 126 0.14 -4.53 14.91
N PHE A 127 -0.66 -5.07 14.00
CA PHE A 127 -2.01 -5.53 14.29
C PHE A 127 -2.12 -7.06 14.36
N ILE A 128 -1.00 -7.77 14.29
CA ILE A 128 -0.99 -9.24 14.25
C ILE A 128 -0.01 -9.82 15.27
#